data_28be910d16accf5d310ea8200fc2299f
#
_entry.id   28be910d16accf5d310ea8200fc2299f
#
_cell.length_a   1.000
_cell.length_b   1.000
_cell.length_c   1.000
_cell.angle_alpha   90.00
_cell.angle_beta   90.00
_cell.angle_gamma   90.00
#
_symmetry.space_group_name_H-M   'P 1'
#
loop_
_entity.id
_entity.type
_entity.pdbx_description
1 polymer ?
#
loop_
_entity_poly.entity_id
_entity_poly.type
_entity_poly.pdbx_seq_one_letter_code
_entity_poly.pdbx_strand_id
1 'polypeptide(L)'
;MIRILPSMKQLSLYNDQLMPALGLGTWKSQKGEVYTAIRQAIAIGYRHFDCAPIYGNEKEIGTALHDALLAGDVTRKELWITSKVWNTHHRAEDVIVALKRTLADVQLGYLDLYLIHWPAAHLKTVKIPKTKEDLISLQQLPLEETWQGMEECVLAGLTRHIGVSNFSTKKIKGIQASAKIKIAVNQVEAHPYFQQKELLAYCQQQHIALTAYAPLGAYERASLMPNHSLPFLSDSPIIQRIADQHDATVAQVLLAWGIQRGTAVIPKSTNPDRLLQNYQAADLSLSTEDMDMLARLDSGYRYERGSYITLEGSPYTAKNLWDE
;
A
#
# COMPACT_ATOMS: atom_id res chain seq x y z
N MET A 1 34.89 2.88 -2.87
CA MET A 1 34.12 3.00 -4.13
C MET A 1 32.72 3.48 -3.75
N ILE A 2 32.41 4.75 -3.98
CA ILE A 2 31.05 5.29 -3.73
C ILE A 2 30.16 4.61 -4.77
N ARG A 3 29.34 3.64 -4.35
CA ARG A 3 28.25 3.13 -5.19
C ARG A 3 27.29 4.29 -5.42
N ILE A 4 27.27 4.82 -6.62
CA ILE A 4 26.17 5.71 -7.05
C ILE A 4 24.94 4.82 -7.01
N LEU A 5 24.10 5.00 -5.97
CA LEU A 5 22.81 4.34 -5.90
C LEU A 5 21.96 4.87 -7.07
N PRO A 6 21.26 4.00 -7.81
CA PRO A 6 20.41 4.44 -8.91
C PRO A 6 19.38 5.45 -8.42
N SER A 7 19.06 6.42 -9.26
CA SER A 7 17.99 7.38 -8.94
C SER A 7 16.67 6.59 -8.88
N MET A 8 16.08 6.47 -7.69
CA MET A 8 14.82 5.77 -7.49
C MET A 8 13.75 6.39 -8.41
N LYS A 9 13.09 5.57 -9.24
CA LYS A 9 11.93 6.00 -10.03
C LYS A 9 10.87 6.59 -9.09
N GLN A 10 10.24 7.67 -9.51
CA GLN A 10 9.27 8.41 -8.72
C GLN A 10 7.97 8.58 -9.49
N LEU A 11 6.85 8.66 -8.79
CA LEU A 11 5.54 9.01 -9.33
C LEU A 11 5.21 10.45 -8.96
N SER A 12 4.73 11.22 -9.92
CA SER A 12 4.23 12.58 -9.69
C SER A 12 2.81 12.52 -9.12
N LEU A 13 2.56 13.30 -8.07
CA LEU A 13 1.24 13.49 -7.50
C LEU A 13 0.58 14.74 -8.12
N TYR A 14 -0.70 14.96 -7.81
CA TYR A 14 -1.51 16.07 -8.35
C TYR A 14 -0.92 17.48 -8.12
N ASN A 15 0.04 17.63 -7.21
CA ASN A 15 0.70 18.89 -6.84
C ASN A 15 2.20 18.90 -7.20
N ASP A 16 2.59 18.08 -8.17
CA ASP A 16 3.96 17.90 -8.66
C ASP A 16 4.96 17.39 -7.61
N GLN A 17 4.49 17.01 -6.42
CA GLN A 17 5.35 16.31 -5.47
C GLN A 17 5.62 14.89 -5.94
N LEU A 18 6.81 14.41 -5.61
CA LEU A 18 7.30 13.11 -6.08
C LEU A 18 7.24 12.08 -4.96
N MET A 19 6.62 10.94 -5.23
CA MET A 19 6.57 9.77 -4.34
C MET A 19 7.46 8.67 -4.90
N PRO A 20 8.36 8.04 -4.08
CA PRO A 20 9.17 6.92 -4.56
C PRO A 20 8.28 5.75 -5.04
N ALA A 21 8.55 5.26 -6.25
CA ALA A 21 7.79 4.19 -6.88
C ALA A 21 8.03 2.81 -6.24
N LEU A 22 9.12 2.66 -5.47
CA LEU A 22 9.39 1.45 -4.70
C LEU A 22 9.43 1.79 -3.21
N GLY A 23 8.61 1.12 -2.43
CA GLY A 23 8.59 1.19 -0.98
C GLY A 23 8.78 -0.16 -0.32
N LEU A 24 8.97 -0.17 0.99
CA LEU A 24 8.98 -1.38 1.82
C LEU A 24 7.64 -1.50 2.56
N GLY A 25 6.90 -2.57 2.30
CA GLY A 25 5.74 -2.97 3.09
C GLY A 25 6.17 -3.60 4.42
N THR A 26 5.44 -3.30 5.50
CA THR A 26 5.79 -3.77 6.85
C THR A 26 4.78 -4.76 7.45
N TRP A 27 3.72 -5.11 6.71
CA TRP A 27 2.71 -6.06 7.18
C TRP A 27 3.32 -7.45 7.41
N LYS A 28 2.92 -8.12 8.50
CA LYS A 28 3.42 -9.45 8.92
C LYS A 28 4.93 -9.54 9.17
N SER A 29 5.63 -8.44 9.39
CA SER A 29 6.96 -8.50 9.98
C SER A 29 6.83 -8.88 11.46
N GLN A 30 7.56 -9.92 11.88
CA GLN A 30 7.51 -10.38 13.26
C GLN A 30 8.17 -9.35 14.19
N LYS A 31 7.83 -9.44 15.48
CA LYS A 31 8.46 -8.61 16.51
C LYS A 31 9.97 -8.85 16.54
N GLY A 32 10.75 -7.78 16.51
CA GLY A 32 12.21 -7.81 16.46
C GLY A 32 12.80 -7.82 15.05
N GLU A 33 12.02 -8.17 14.02
CA GLU A 33 12.51 -8.23 12.63
C GLU A 33 12.38 -6.89 11.91
N VAL A 34 11.30 -6.13 12.18
CA VAL A 34 10.99 -4.92 11.40
C VAL A 34 12.02 -3.81 11.65
N TYR A 35 12.54 -3.69 12.86
CA TYR A 35 13.63 -2.74 13.17
C TYR A 35 14.83 -2.98 12.25
N THR A 36 15.33 -4.20 12.22
CA THR A 36 16.49 -4.58 11.40
C THR A 36 16.20 -4.37 9.91
N ALA A 37 14.99 -4.77 9.45
CA ALA A 37 14.60 -4.60 8.05
C ALA A 37 14.56 -3.12 7.63
N ILE A 38 14.02 -2.22 8.46
CA ILE A 38 14.00 -0.77 8.18
C ILE A 38 15.44 -0.21 8.12
N ARG A 39 16.30 -0.55 9.08
CA ARG A 39 17.70 -0.08 9.11
C ARG A 39 18.47 -0.54 7.86
N GLN A 40 18.32 -1.81 7.49
CA GLN A 40 18.93 -2.37 6.28
C GLN A 40 18.36 -1.73 5.00
N ALA A 41 17.06 -1.55 4.92
CA ALA A 41 16.42 -0.92 3.77
C ALA A 41 16.93 0.52 3.57
N ILE A 42 17.06 1.31 4.65
CA ILE A 42 17.63 2.67 4.58
C ILE A 42 19.06 2.62 4.04
N ALA A 43 19.89 1.70 4.55
CA ALA A 43 21.27 1.52 4.11
C ALA A 43 21.39 1.09 2.63
N ILE A 44 20.44 0.29 2.12
CA ILE A 44 20.34 -0.11 0.71
C ILE A 44 19.93 1.08 -0.18
N GLY A 45 19.12 2.03 0.35
CA GLY A 45 18.63 3.19 -0.41
C GLY A 45 17.12 3.36 -0.42
N TYR A 46 16.36 2.50 0.25
CA TYR A 46 14.91 2.71 0.40
C TYR A 46 14.63 4.02 1.12
N ARG A 47 13.59 4.73 0.63
CA ARG A 47 13.13 5.99 1.23
C ARG A 47 11.61 6.00 1.47
N HIS A 48 10.88 4.98 1.00
CA HIS A 48 9.45 4.85 1.17
C HIS A 48 9.13 3.63 2.05
N PHE A 49 8.36 3.85 3.14
CA PHE A 49 7.94 2.82 4.09
C PHE A 49 6.44 2.88 4.28
N ASP A 50 5.77 1.73 4.10
CA ASP A 50 4.32 1.59 4.24
C ASP A 50 3.96 0.88 5.55
N CYS A 51 3.28 1.61 6.43
CA CYS A 51 2.91 1.21 7.78
C CYS A 51 1.38 1.16 7.95
N ALA A 52 0.91 0.61 9.05
CA ALA A 52 -0.44 0.76 9.54
C ALA A 52 -0.54 0.33 11.02
N PRO A 53 -1.37 0.98 11.86
CA PRO A 53 -1.50 0.64 13.28
C PRO A 53 -2.02 -0.78 13.52
N ILE A 54 -2.83 -1.32 12.58
CA ILE A 54 -3.32 -2.70 12.66
C ILE A 54 -2.20 -3.75 12.58
N TYR A 55 -1.04 -3.41 11.98
CA TYR A 55 0.11 -4.31 11.85
C TYR A 55 0.80 -4.54 13.20
N GLY A 56 0.63 -3.63 14.17
CA GLY A 56 1.12 -3.77 15.54
C GLY A 56 2.63 -3.56 15.71
N ASN A 57 3.30 -3.00 14.72
CA ASN A 57 4.75 -2.84 14.67
C ASN A 57 5.23 -1.38 14.49
N GLU A 58 4.32 -0.38 14.49
CA GLU A 58 4.69 1.03 14.27
C GLU A 58 5.71 1.57 15.30
N LYS A 59 5.64 1.13 16.57
CA LYS A 59 6.62 1.53 17.60
C LYS A 59 8.04 1.07 17.28
N GLU A 60 8.18 -0.16 16.79
CA GLU A 60 9.48 -0.72 16.41
C GLU A 60 10.02 -0.04 15.15
N ILE A 61 9.13 0.26 14.18
CA ILE A 61 9.46 1.07 13.00
C ILE A 61 9.92 2.46 13.44
N GLY A 62 9.20 3.10 14.38
CA GLY A 62 9.55 4.40 14.93
C GLY A 62 10.95 4.41 15.55
N THR A 63 11.29 3.40 16.34
CA THR A 63 12.64 3.26 16.91
C THR A 63 13.70 3.16 15.80
N ALA A 64 13.46 2.36 14.76
CA ALA A 64 14.41 2.21 13.65
C ALA A 64 14.61 3.50 12.85
N LEU A 65 13.51 4.25 12.60
CA LEU A 65 13.57 5.54 11.91
C LEU A 65 14.29 6.59 12.75
N HIS A 66 13.95 6.66 14.04
CA HIS A 66 14.59 7.57 14.99
C HIS A 66 16.12 7.36 15.04
N ASP A 67 16.55 6.11 15.21
CA ASP A 67 17.96 5.76 15.24
C ASP A 67 18.68 6.07 13.91
N ALA A 68 18.00 5.88 12.77
CA ALA A 68 18.55 6.22 11.46
C ALA A 68 18.74 7.74 11.29
N LEU A 69 17.77 8.52 11.76
CA LEU A 69 17.81 9.99 11.74
C LEU A 69 18.91 10.53 12.67
N LEU A 70 19.03 9.98 13.88
CA LEU A 70 20.09 10.36 14.83
C LEU A 70 21.50 10.00 14.33
N ALA A 71 21.65 8.84 13.68
CA ALA A 71 22.92 8.42 13.11
C ALA A 71 23.32 9.22 11.86
N GLY A 72 22.41 10.01 11.28
CA GLY A 72 22.63 10.75 10.04
C GLY A 72 22.64 9.86 8.79
N ASP A 73 22.12 8.63 8.88
CA ASP A 73 21.99 7.72 7.73
C ASP A 73 21.02 8.26 6.68
N VAL A 74 20.07 9.07 7.12
CA VAL A 74 19.01 9.69 6.30
C VAL A 74 18.47 10.92 7.00
N THR A 75 17.94 11.88 6.24
CA THR A 75 17.19 13.02 6.78
C THR A 75 15.69 12.79 6.68
N ARG A 76 14.88 13.45 7.55
CA ARG A 76 13.41 13.34 7.49
C ARG A 76 12.83 13.72 6.12
N LYS A 77 13.45 14.67 5.42
CA LYS A 77 12.99 15.15 4.10
C LYS A 77 13.19 14.14 2.98
N GLU A 78 14.13 13.23 3.13
CA GLU A 78 14.37 12.15 2.17
C GLU A 78 13.38 11.00 2.33
N LEU A 79 12.72 10.90 3.49
CA LEU A 79 11.81 9.81 3.81
C LEU A 79 10.39 10.11 3.34
N TRP A 80 9.75 9.09 2.77
CA TRP A 80 8.32 9.02 2.49
C TRP A 80 7.70 7.97 3.41
N ILE A 81 6.94 8.42 4.40
CA ILE A 81 6.30 7.53 5.39
C ILE A 81 4.80 7.55 5.18
N THR A 82 4.25 6.38 4.88
CA THR A 82 2.81 6.15 4.73
C THR A 82 2.29 5.39 5.95
N SER A 83 1.16 5.83 6.51
CA SER A 83 0.36 5.01 7.42
C SER A 83 -1.13 5.18 7.11
N LYS A 84 -2.00 4.52 7.89
CA LYS A 84 -3.42 4.38 7.54
C LYS A 84 -4.30 4.53 8.77
N VAL A 85 -5.46 5.18 8.62
CA VAL A 85 -6.50 5.11 9.65
C VAL A 85 -7.17 3.74 9.59
N TRP A 86 -7.23 3.06 10.73
CA TRP A 86 -7.90 1.76 10.81
C TRP A 86 -9.41 1.93 10.94
N ASN A 87 -10.14 0.93 10.52
CA ASN A 87 -11.60 0.90 10.40
C ASN A 87 -12.36 1.23 11.71
N THR A 88 -11.69 1.19 12.86
CA THR A 88 -12.23 1.58 14.17
C THR A 88 -12.29 3.09 14.41
N HIS A 89 -11.70 3.90 13.54
CA HIS A 89 -11.53 5.35 13.74
C HIS A 89 -11.99 6.15 12.53
N HIS A 90 -13.14 5.77 11.95
CA HIS A 90 -13.69 6.42 10.75
C HIS A 90 -14.56 7.66 11.05
N ARG A 91 -14.95 7.94 12.29
CA ARG A 91 -15.59 9.21 12.63
C ARG A 91 -14.59 10.34 12.49
N ALA A 92 -15.01 11.50 11.99
CA ALA A 92 -14.12 12.61 11.69
C ALA A 92 -13.24 12.98 12.90
N GLU A 93 -13.83 13.11 14.10
CA GLU A 93 -13.11 13.41 15.35
C GLU A 93 -12.10 12.33 15.76
N ASP A 94 -12.30 11.07 15.36
CA ASP A 94 -11.42 9.97 15.70
C ASP A 94 -10.21 9.86 14.78
N VAL A 95 -10.31 10.32 13.54
CA VAL A 95 -9.23 10.25 12.53
C VAL A 95 -7.97 10.98 13.01
N ILE A 96 -8.12 12.22 13.47
CA ILE A 96 -6.98 13.01 13.94
C ILE A 96 -6.38 12.43 15.24
N VAL A 97 -7.20 11.84 16.10
CA VAL A 97 -6.72 11.17 17.32
C VAL A 97 -5.90 9.93 16.96
N ALA A 98 -6.37 9.14 15.99
CA ALA A 98 -5.66 7.98 15.48
C ALA A 98 -4.31 8.36 14.83
N LEU A 99 -4.28 9.43 14.04
CA LEU A 99 -3.04 9.92 13.43
C LEU A 99 -2.03 10.39 14.48
N LYS A 100 -2.46 11.16 15.49
CA LYS A 100 -1.56 11.58 16.58
C LYS A 100 -0.95 10.40 17.32
N ARG A 101 -1.71 9.32 17.50
CA ARG A 101 -1.19 8.08 18.09
C ARG A 101 -0.16 7.40 17.17
N THR A 102 -0.47 7.27 15.88
CA THR A 102 0.48 6.75 14.88
C THR A 102 1.77 7.58 14.90
N LEU A 103 1.70 8.92 14.86
CA LEU A 103 2.87 9.79 14.90
C LEU A 103 3.73 9.59 16.14
N ALA A 104 3.10 9.40 17.30
CA ALA A 104 3.81 9.07 18.53
C ALA A 104 4.50 7.71 18.45
N ASP A 105 3.82 6.70 17.87
CA ASP A 105 4.37 5.35 17.71
C ASP A 105 5.53 5.31 16.70
N VAL A 106 5.42 6.01 15.56
CA VAL A 106 6.52 6.09 14.56
C VAL A 106 7.56 7.16 14.89
N GLN A 107 7.40 7.90 15.98
CA GLN A 107 8.31 8.94 16.48
C GLN A 107 8.60 10.06 15.44
N LEU A 108 7.58 10.51 14.74
CA LEU A 108 7.70 11.54 13.71
C LEU A 108 6.71 12.70 13.96
N GLY A 109 7.06 13.90 13.49
CA GLY A 109 6.19 15.08 13.60
C GLY A 109 5.07 15.12 12.56
N TYR A 110 5.23 14.41 11.45
CA TYR A 110 4.22 14.31 10.36
C TYR A 110 4.42 13.05 9.54
N LEU A 111 3.36 12.61 8.84
CA LEU A 111 3.44 11.63 7.77
C LEU A 111 3.54 12.32 6.41
N ASP A 112 4.10 11.64 5.41
CA ASP A 112 4.07 12.08 4.02
C ASP A 112 2.74 11.72 3.37
N LEU A 113 2.15 10.58 3.77
CA LEU A 113 0.85 10.11 3.28
C LEU A 113 0.07 9.40 4.38
N TYR A 114 -1.21 9.78 4.53
CA TYR A 114 -2.16 9.10 5.41
C TYR A 114 -3.35 8.58 4.61
N LEU A 115 -3.70 7.30 4.76
CA LEU A 115 -4.73 6.63 3.96
C LEU A 115 -5.92 6.19 4.80
N ILE A 116 -7.12 6.22 4.25
CA ILE A 116 -8.23 5.39 4.75
C ILE A 116 -7.91 3.94 4.36
N HIS A 117 -7.76 3.04 5.36
CA HIS A 117 -7.26 1.67 5.11
C HIS A 117 -8.27 0.83 4.32
N TRP A 118 -9.56 0.93 4.64
CA TRP A 118 -10.66 0.24 3.97
C TRP A 118 -11.88 1.13 3.85
N PRO A 119 -12.72 0.96 2.83
CA PRO A 119 -14.00 1.65 2.73
C PRO A 119 -15.07 0.99 3.62
N ALA A 120 -14.74 0.73 4.88
CA ALA A 120 -15.60 0.02 5.81
C ALA A 120 -15.29 0.43 7.25
N ALA A 121 -16.30 0.63 8.07
CA ALA A 121 -16.17 1.06 9.46
C ALA A 121 -16.55 -0.06 10.45
N HIS A 122 -15.83 -0.11 11.57
CA HIS A 122 -16.09 -0.99 12.70
C HIS A 122 -16.46 -0.20 13.95
N LEU A 123 -17.07 -0.86 14.91
CA LEU A 123 -17.16 -0.32 16.28
C LEU A 123 -15.76 -0.02 16.82
N LYS A 124 -15.61 1.10 17.51
CA LYS A 124 -14.30 1.59 18.01
C LYS A 124 -13.56 0.59 18.91
N THR A 125 -14.30 -0.26 19.61
CA THR A 125 -13.77 -1.29 20.52
C THR A 125 -13.39 -2.60 19.83
N VAL A 126 -13.72 -2.77 18.54
CA VAL A 126 -13.58 -4.02 17.81
C VAL A 126 -12.49 -3.90 16.77
N LYS A 127 -11.30 -4.41 17.09
CA LYS A 127 -10.13 -4.36 16.18
C LYS A 127 -10.37 -5.15 14.88
N ILE A 128 -10.91 -6.36 14.98
CA ILE A 128 -11.29 -7.22 13.85
C ILE A 128 -12.71 -7.72 14.11
N PRO A 129 -13.66 -7.45 13.23
CA PRO A 129 -15.05 -7.91 13.36
C PRO A 129 -15.14 -9.44 13.41
N LYS A 130 -16.07 -9.92 14.23
CA LYS A 130 -16.42 -11.35 14.32
C LYS A 130 -17.87 -11.58 13.98
N THR A 131 -18.70 -10.56 14.15
CA THR A 131 -20.14 -10.59 13.86
C THR A 131 -20.54 -9.34 13.09
N LYS A 132 -21.74 -9.34 12.50
CA LYS A 132 -22.28 -8.20 11.75
C LYS A 132 -22.51 -6.97 12.63
N GLU A 133 -22.77 -7.17 13.91
CA GLU A 133 -22.99 -6.10 14.90
C GLU A 133 -21.73 -5.30 15.17
N ASP A 134 -20.56 -5.85 14.87
CA ASP A 134 -19.26 -5.19 15.00
C ASP A 134 -19.03 -4.14 13.90
N LEU A 135 -19.86 -4.14 12.84
CA LEU A 135 -19.68 -3.33 11.64
C LEU A 135 -20.67 -2.16 11.61
N ILE A 136 -20.23 -1.02 11.12
CA ILE A 136 -21.03 0.18 10.93
C ILE A 136 -21.26 0.37 9.42
N SER A 137 -22.52 0.49 8.99
CA SER A 137 -22.82 0.68 7.58
C SER A 137 -22.40 2.06 7.06
N LEU A 138 -22.18 2.19 5.74
CA LEU A 138 -21.90 3.48 5.10
C LEU A 138 -23.09 4.45 5.12
N GLN A 139 -24.31 3.98 5.45
CA GLN A 139 -25.46 4.85 5.70
C GLN A 139 -25.36 5.51 7.09
N GLN A 140 -24.82 4.80 8.08
CA GLN A 140 -24.63 5.31 9.43
C GLN A 140 -23.35 6.14 9.58
N LEU A 141 -22.32 5.82 8.80
CA LEU A 141 -21.03 6.51 8.80
C LEU A 141 -20.51 6.60 7.36
N PRO A 142 -20.90 7.67 6.64
CA PRO A 142 -20.46 7.89 5.25
C PRO A 142 -18.95 8.07 5.15
N LEU A 143 -18.37 7.66 4.01
CA LEU A 143 -16.93 7.83 3.75
C LEU A 143 -16.52 9.31 3.68
N GLU A 144 -17.42 10.18 3.31
CA GLU A 144 -17.26 11.63 3.27
C GLU A 144 -16.98 12.21 4.68
N GLU A 145 -17.59 11.64 5.73
CA GLU A 145 -17.29 12.03 7.13
C GLU A 145 -15.85 11.66 7.49
N THR A 146 -15.43 10.43 7.15
CA THR A 146 -14.04 10.01 7.36
C THR A 146 -13.09 10.91 6.58
N TRP A 147 -13.44 11.27 5.34
CA TRP A 147 -12.61 12.16 4.51
C TRP A 147 -12.46 13.55 5.11
N GLN A 148 -13.50 14.12 5.72
CA GLN A 148 -13.41 15.39 6.46
C GLN A 148 -12.36 15.31 7.58
N GLY A 149 -12.35 14.23 8.36
CA GLY A 149 -11.31 14.01 9.36
C GLY A 149 -9.89 13.87 8.77
N MET A 150 -9.77 13.27 7.58
CA MET A 150 -8.50 13.22 6.84
C MET A 150 -8.03 14.62 6.42
N GLU A 151 -8.94 15.47 5.92
CA GLU A 151 -8.65 16.86 5.55
C GLU A 151 -8.18 17.68 6.77
N GLU A 152 -8.81 17.50 7.92
CA GLU A 152 -8.39 18.14 9.17
C GLU A 152 -6.96 17.76 9.55
N CYS A 153 -6.54 16.52 9.32
CA CYS A 153 -5.16 16.09 9.54
C CYS A 153 -4.15 16.85 8.67
N VAL A 154 -4.51 17.18 7.43
CA VAL A 154 -3.66 18.03 6.55
C VAL A 154 -3.62 19.45 7.06
N LEU A 155 -4.79 20.03 7.39
CA LEU A 155 -4.89 21.40 7.90
C LEU A 155 -4.12 21.58 9.22
N ALA A 156 -4.06 20.53 10.04
CA ALA A 156 -3.27 20.52 11.28
C ALA A 156 -1.76 20.28 11.05
N GLY A 157 -1.31 20.07 9.81
CA GLY A 157 0.09 19.82 9.48
C GLY A 157 0.61 18.44 9.91
N LEU A 158 -0.29 17.50 10.26
CA LEU A 158 0.06 16.17 10.75
C LEU A 158 0.35 15.18 9.60
N THR A 159 -0.12 15.47 8.39
CA THR A 159 0.23 14.74 7.17
C THR A 159 0.32 15.71 5.99
N ARG A 160 1.16 15.38 5.01
CA ARG A 160 1.31 16.21 3.79
C ARG A 160 0.26 15.88 2.74
N HIS A 161 -0.03 14.58 2.59
CA HIS A 161 -1.01 14.06 1.63
C HIS A 161 -1.98 13.12 2.32
N ILE A 162 -3.17 13.04 1.75
CA ILE A 162 -4.19 12.08 2.14
C ILE A 162 -4.66 11.26 0.93
N GLY A 163 -5.09 10.05 1.20
CA GLY A 163 -5.54 9.13 0.17
C GLY A 163 -6.40 8.00 0.74
N VAL A 164 -6.60 7.01 -0.08
CA VAL A 164 -7.49 5.88 0.23
C VAL A 164 -6.79 4.55 -0.07
N SER A 165 -7.32 3.46 0.48
CA SER A 165 -6.88 2.12 0.16
C SER A 165 -8.09 1.19 0.01
N ASN A 166 -8.05 0.30 -0.98
CA ASN A 166 -9.14 -0.62 -1.33
C ASN A 166 -10.41 0.08 -1.86
N PHE A 167 -10.26 1.23 -2.49
CA PHE A 167 -11.38 2.00 -3.04
C PHE A 167 -11.58 1.72 -4.52
N SER A 168 -12.82 1.47 -4.90
CA SER A 168 -13.27 1.43 -6.28
C SER A 168 -13.37 2.84 -6.89
N THR A 169 -13.46 2.91 -8.21
CA THR A 169 -13.75 4.15 -8.93
C THR A 169 -15.02 4.85 -8.42
N LYS A 170 -16.08 4.08 -8.10
CA LYS A 170 -17.33 4.62 -7.59
C LYS A 170 -17.16 5.32 -6.24
N LYS A 171 -16.41 4.70 -5.30
CA LYS A 171 -16.14 5.28 -3.97
C LYS A 171 -15.23 6.50 -4.05
N ILE A 172 -14.24 6.47 -4.95
CA ILE A 172 -13.39 7.64 -5.22
C ILE A 172 -14.24 8.81 -5.70
N LYS A 173 -15.15 8.60 -6.68
CA LYS A 173 -16.07 9.63 -7.18
C LYS A 173 -16.98 10.18 -6.08
N GLY A 174 -17.45 9.31 -5.17
CA GLY A 174 -18.26 9.73 -4.02
C GLY A 174 -17.50 10.75 -3.15
N ILE A 175 -16.27 10.41 -2.73
CA ILE A 175 -15.43 11.35 -1.96
C ILE A 175 -15.15 12.63 -2.75
N GLN A 176 -14.76 12.52 -4.02
CA GLN A 176 -14.40 13.69 -4.86
C GLN A 176 -15.54 14.70 -5.00
N ALA A 177 -16.79 14.27 -4.89
CA ALA A 177 -17.96 15.16 -5.01
C ALA A 177 -18.02 16.23 -3.91
N SER A 178 -17.44 15.99 -2.73
CA SER A 178 -17.44 16.91 -1.58
C SER A 178 -16.04 17.24 -1.05
N ALA A 179 -14.99 16.59 -1.54
CA ALA A 179 -13.62 16.78 -1.07
C ALA A 179 -13.10 18.19 -1.37
N LYS A 180 -12.50 18.83 -0.37
CA LYS A 180 -11.77 20.09 -0.47
C LYS A 180 -10.30 19.86 -0.79
N ILE A 181 -9.74 18.75 -0.32
CA ILE A 181 -8.38 18.30 -0.60
C ILE A 181 -8.45 17.06 -1.50
N LYS A 182 -7.66 17.05 -2.57
CA LYS A 182 -7.66 15.96 -3.54
C LYS A 182 -7.12 14.66 -2.94
N ILE A 183 -7.63 13.53 -3.42
CA ILE A 183 -7.06 12.20 -3.14
C ILE A 183 -5.70 12.14 -3.85
N ALA A 184 -4.61 11.93 -3.10
CA ALA A 184 -3.27 11.82 -3.66
C ALA A 184 -2.96 10.40 -4.16
N VAL A 185 -3.39 9.37 -3.42
CA VAL A 185 -3.05 7.97 -3.66
C VAL A 185 -4.26 7.08 -3.44
N ASN A 186 -4.42 6.06 -4.28
CA ASN A 186 -5.23 4.88 -3.99
C ASN A 186 -4.31 3.65 -3.89
N GLN A 187 -4.24 3.01 -2.72
CA GLN A 187 -3.45 1.81 -2.50
C GLN A 187 -4.34 0.57 -2.61
N VAL A 188 -4.07 -0.31 -3.58
CA VAL A 188 -4.89 -1.50 -3.86
C VAL A 188 -4.03 -2.72 -4.11
N GLU A 189 -4.63 -3.92 -4.01
CA GLU A 189 -4.02 -5.12 -4.52
C GLU A 189 -3.82 -5.00 -6.04
N ALA A 190 -2.57 -5.16 -6.51
CA ALA A 190 -2.30 -5.21 -7.93
C ALA A 190 -1.05 -6.04 -8.24
N HIS A 191 -1.19 -6.97 -9.18
CA HIS A 191 -0.17 -7.90 -9.67
C HIS A 191 -0.64 -8.48 -11.01
N PRO A 192 0.16 -9.24 -11.77
CA PRO A 192 -0.22 -9.71 -13.11
C PRO A 192 -1.55 -10.48 -13.21
N TYR A 193 -1.99 -11.19 -12.16
CA TYR A 193 -3.29 -11.88 -12.16
C TYR A 193 -4.46 -10.98 -11.78
N PHE A 194 -4.19 -9.77 -11.24
CA PHE A 194 -5.20 -8.78 -10.87
C PHE A 194 -4.68 -7.37 -11.16
N GLN A 195 -4.84 -6.94 -12.40
CA GLN A 195 -4.13 -5.76 -12.92
C GLN A 195 -4.79 -4.43 -12.65
N GLN A 196 -6.06 -4.40 -12.25
CA GLN A 196 -6.78 -3.15 -11.96
C GLN A 196 -6.73 -2.13 -13.14
N LYS A 197 -6.83 -2.60 -14.39
CA LYS A 197 -6.59 -1.78 -15.59
C LYS A 197 -7.48 -0.55 -15.64
N GLU A 198 -8.79 -0.73 -15.43
CA GLU A 198 -9.76 0.38 -15.47
C GLU A 198 -9.56 1.35 -14.31
N LEU A 199 -9.30 0.82 -13.11
CA LEU A 199 -9.02 1.65 -11.94
C LEU A 199 -7.72 2.44 -12.12
N LEU A 200 -6.66 1.81 -12.66
CA LEU A 200 -5.40 2.51 -12.95
C LEU A 200 -5.60 3.63 -13.95
N ALA A 201 -6.29 3.36 -15.07
CA ALA A 201 -6.58 4.38 -16.08
C ALA A 201 -7.38 5.54 -15.49
N TYR A 202 -8.40 5.25 -14.68
CA TYR A 202 -9.16 6.28 -13.98
C TYR A 202 -8.29 7.10 -13.02
N CYS A 203 -7.48 6.44 -12.18
CA CYS A 203 -6.59 7.12 -11.26
C CYS A 203 -5.60 8.04 -11.99
N GLN A 204 -5.01 7.59 -13.09
CA GLN A 204 -4.10 8.39 -13.92
C GLN A 204 -4.80 9.63 -14.50
N GLN A 205 -6.03 9.50 -15.01
CA GLN A 205 -6.82 10.65 -15.50
C GLN A 205 -7.14 11.66 -14.41
N GLN A 206 -7.27 11.22 -13.16
CA GLN A 206 -7.57 12.06 -12.00
C GLN A 206 -6.31 12.56 -11.27
N HIS A 207 -5.10 12.25 -11.78
CA HIS A 207 -3.82 12.53 -11.11
C HIS A 207 -3.74 11.91 -9.70
N ILE A 208 -4.33 10.74 -9.51
CA ILE A 208 -4.23 9.92 -8.30
C ILE A 208 -3.16 8.85 -8.55
N ALA A 209 -2.10 8.83 -7.76
CA ALA A 209 -1.11 7.77 -7.86
C ALA A 209 -1.70 6.44 -7.36
N LEU A 210 -1.40 5.33 -8.05
CA LEU A 210 -1.79 4.00 -7.60
C LEU A 210 -0.59 3.32 -6.93
N THR A 211 -0.79 2.81 -5.71
CA THR A 211 0.19 1.97 -5.02
C THR A 211 -0.31 0.52 -4.99
N ALA A 212 0.51 -0.40 -5.50
CA ALA A 212 0.22 -1.83 -5.50
C ALA A 212 0.72 -2.48 -4.20
N TYR A 213 -0.19 -2.95 -3.34
CA TYR A 213 0.17 -3.91 -2.31
C TYR A 213 0.08 -5.34 -2.84
N ALA A 214 0.73 -6.29 -2.14
CA ALA A 214 0.91 -7.67 -2.61
C ALA A 214 1.42 -7.78 -4.07
N PRO A 215 2.40 -6.95 -4.50
CA PRO A 215 2.87 -6.95 -5.89
C PRO A 215 3.50 -8.27 -6.32
N LEU A 216 3.95 -9.08 -5.35
CA LEU A 216 4.53 -10.42 -5.55
C LEU A 216 3.48 -11.54 -5.41
N GLY A 217 2.19 -11.18 -5.30
CA GLY A 217 1.13 -12.07 -4.90
C GLY A 217 1.07 -12.28 -3.38
N ALA A 218 0.16 -13.14 -2.93
CA ALA A 218 -0.03 -13.48 -1.53
C ALA A 218 -0.07 -15.00 -1.33
N TYR A 219 1.10 -15.63 -1.44
CA TYR A 219 1.27 -17.08 -1.35
C TYR A 219 0.53 -17.70 -0.15
N GLU A 220 0.70 -17.15 1.05
CA GLU A 220 0.05 -17.65 2.25
C GLU A 220 -1.49 -17.60 2.20
N ARG A 221 -2.04 -16.56 1.54
CA ARG A 221 -3.50 -16.46 1.35
C ARG A 221 -3.98 -17.42 0.28
N ALA A 222 -3.25 -17.52 -0.81
CA ALA A 222 -3.55 -18.42 -1.89
C ALA A 222 -3.58 -19.89 -1.42
N SER A 223 -2.62 -20.31 -0.60
CA SER A 223 -2.55 -21.67 -0.07
C SER A 223 -3.73 -22.03 0.87
N LEU A 224 -4.41 -21.03 1.43
CA LEU A 224 -5.59 -21.21 2.28
C LEU A 224 -6.92 -21.14 1.50
N MET A 225 -6.87 -20.82 0.20
CA MET A 225 -8.08 -20.71 -0.62
C MET A 225 -8.48 -22.08 -1.17
N PRO A 226 -9.72 -22.52 -0.92
CA PRO A 226 -10.23 -23.74 -1.57
C PRO A 226 -10.26 -23.49 -3.10
N ASN A 227 -9.82 -24.49 -3.87
CA ASN A 227 -9.82 -24.47 -5.34
C ASN A 227 -8.91 -23.36 -5.97
N HIS A 228 -7.74 -23.15 -5.43
CA HIS A 228 -6.73 -22.32 -6.06
C HIS A 228 -6.34 -22.92 -7.43
N SER A 229 -6.88 -22.37 -8.51
CA SER A 229 -6.76 -22.94 -9.85
C SER A 229 -5.58 -22.37 -10.66
N LEU A 230 -5.02 -21.24 -10.21
CA LEU A 230 -3.88 -20.60 -10.87
C LEU A 230 -2.57 -20.99 -10.18
N PRO A 231 -1.46 -21.15 -10.90
CA PRO A 231 -0.16 -21.26 -10.27
C PRO A 231 0.14 -20.00 -9.46
N PHE A 232 0.97 -20.11 -8.41
CA PHE A 232 1.46 -18.92 -7.74
C PHE A 232 2.21 -18.05 -8.76
N LEU A 233 2.24 -16.73 -8.55
CA LEU A 233 2.99 -15.85 -9.46
C LEU A 233 4.46 -16.26 -9.59
N SER A 234 5.06 -16.78 -8.49
CA SER A 234 6.41 -17.33 -8.48
C SER A 234 6.59 -18.55 -9.38
N ASP A 235 5.52 -19.29 -9.64
CA ASP A 235 5.55 -20.57 -10.37
C ASP A 235 5.01 -20.43 -11.80
N SER A 236 4.65 -19.20 -12.20
CA SER A 236 4.17 -18.91 -13.55
C SER A 236 5.27 -19.12 -14.59
N PRO A 237 5.11 -20.05 -15.55
CA PRO A 237 6.13 -20.28 -16.58
C PRO A 237 6.44 -19.04 -17.43
N ILE A 238 5.44 -18.18 -17.62
CA ILE A 238 5.62 -16.92 -18.37
C ILE A 238 6.54 -15.97 -17.59
N ILE A 239 6.30 -15.81 -16.29
CA ILE A 239 7.10 -14.89 -15.45
C ILE A 239 8.51 -15.45 -15.27
N GLN A 240 8.65 -16.76 -15.07
CA GLN A 240 9.97 -17.43 -14.98
C GLN A 240 10.77 -17.23 -16.26
N ARG A 241 10.15 -17.45 -17.42
CA ARG A 241 10.81 -17.23 -18.73
C ARG A 241 11.32 -15.79 -18.89
N ILE A 242 10.51 -14.79 -18.51
CA ILE A 242 10.93 -13.39 -18.55
C ILE A 242 12.09 -13.15 -17.59
N ALA A 243 12.04 -13.73 -16.38
CA ALA A 243 13.10 -13.62 -15.39
C ALA A 243 14.44 -14.19 -15.92
N ASP A 244 14.40 -15.37 -16.54
CA ASP A 244 15.57 -16.01 -17.17
C ASP A 244 16.14 -15.17 -18.31
N GLN A 245 15.29 -14.55 -19.14
CA GLN A 245 15.72 -13.70 -20.26
C GLN A 245 16.46 -12.43 -19.80
N HIS A 246 16.14 -11.94 -18.61
CA HIS A 246 16.73 -10.73 -18.04
C HIS A 246 17.82 -11.01 -16.99
N ASP A 247 18.20 -12.26 -16.74
CA ASP A 247 19.08 -12.67 -15.63
C ASP A 247 18.60 -12.05 -14.28
N ALA A 248 17.29 -12.10 -14.07
CA ALA A 248 16.61 -11.48 -12.94
C ALA A 248 15.81 -12.53 -12.16
N THR A 249 15.42 -12.18 -10.94
CA THR A 249 14.48 -13.00 -10.17
C THR A 249 13.03 -12.71 -10.61
N VAL A 250 12.13 -13.67 -10.40
CA VAL A 250 10.69 -13.49 -10.61
C VAL A 250 10.17 -12.27 -9.83
N ALA A 251 10.65 -12.07 -8.60
CA ALA A 251 10.28 -10.91 -7.80
C ALA A 251 10.68 -9.58 -8.47
N GLN A 252 11.86 -9.51 -9.05
CA GLN A 252 12.31 -8.32 -9.77
C GLN A 252 11.45 -8.05 -11.02
N VAL A 253 11.09 -9.08 -11.77
CA VAL A 253 10.17 -8.93 -12.92
C VAL A 253 8.81 -8.37 -12.48
N LEU A 254 8.22 -8.93 -11.42
CA LEU A 254 6.92 -8.48 -10.90
C LEU A 254 6.95 -7.03 -10.43
N LEU A 255 8.01 -6.62 -9.74
CA LEU A 255 8.18 -5.26 -9.26
C LEU A 255 8.46 -4.28 -10.41
N ALA A 256 9.34 -4.65 -11.35
CA ALA A 256 9.63 -3.87 -12.54
C ALA A 256 8.37 -3.64 -13.39
N TRP A 257 7.55 -4.68 -13.58
CA TRP A 257 6.24 -4.57 -14.24
C TRP A 257 5.34 -3.54 -13.56
N GLY A 258 5.20 -3.60 -12.24
CA GLY A 258 4.38 -2.63 -11.49
C GLY A 258 4.89 -1.21 -11.67
N ILE A 259 6.21 -0.99 -11.52
CA ILE A 259 6.83 0.33 -11.66
C ILE A 259 6.70 0.85 -13.11
N GLN A 260 6.96 0.00 -14.10
CA GLN A 260 6.97 0.41 -15.51
C GLN A 260 5.58 0.78 -16.03
N ARG A 261 4.51 0.19 -15.49
CA ARG A 261 3.12 0.58 -15.82
C ARG A 261 2.65 1.85 -15.11
N GLY A 262 3.49 2.48 -14.29
CA GLY A 262 3.19 3.72 -13.58
C GLY A 262 2.50 3.53 -12.24
N THR A 263 2.78 2.41 -11.54
CA THR A 263 2.33 2.20 -10.16
C THR A 263 3.50 2.21 -9.18
N ALA A 264 3.28 2.64 -7.95
CA ALA A 264 4.20 2.35 -6.88
C ALA A 264 3.99 0.91 -6.40
N VAL A 265 5.04 0.26 -5.90
CA VAL A 265 5.01 -1.11 -5.37
C VAL A 265 5.60 -1.16 -3.97
N ILE A 266 4.98 -1.93 -3.06
CA ILE A 266 5.40 -2.04 -1.66
C ILE A 266 5.58 -3.52 -1.24
N PRO A 267 6.57 -4.23 -1.83
CA PRO A 267 6.87 -5.59 -1.41
C PRO A 267 7.32 -5.64 0.06
N LYS A 268 6.96 -6.70 0.78
CA LYS A 268 7.45 -6.96 2.14
C LYS A 268 8.62 -7.92 2.11
N SER A 269 9.70 -7.58 2.77
CA SER A 269 10.79 -8.49 3.10
C SER A 269 11.47 -8.09 4.41
N THR A 270 11.98 -9.10 5.15
CA THR A 270 12.89 -8.92 6.29
C THR A 270 14.25 -9.59 6.02
N ASN A 271 14.39 -10.22 4.85
CA ASN A 271 15.65 -10.84 4.42
C ASN A 271 16.51 -9.82 3.67
N PRO A 272 17.79 -9.60 4.08
CA PRO A 272 18.67 -8.60 3.50
C PRO A 272 18.91 -8.74 1.99
N ASP A 273 19.09 -9.97 1.52
CA ASP A 273 19.37 -10.23 0.10
C ASP A 273 18.14 -9.93 -0.76
N ARG A 274 16.94 -10.31 -0.27
CA ARG A 274 15.68 -9.99 -0.95
C ARG A 274 15.37 -8.49 -0.92
N LEU A 275 15.72 -7.77 0.16
CA LEU A 275 15.61 -6.31 0.19
C LEU A 275 16.45 -5.69 -0.92
N LEU A 276 17.70 -6.13 -1.08
CA LEU A 276 18.59 -5.64 -2.14
C LEU A 276 18.05 -6.01 -3.54
N GLN A 277 17.65 -7.26 -3.76
CA GLN A 277 17.07 -7.71 -5.02
C GLN A 277 15.82 -6.92 -5.40
N ASN A 278 14.90 -6.71 -4.44
CA ASN A 278 13.69 -5.92 -4.65
C ASN A 278 14.04 -4.45 -4.99
N TYR A 279 15.06 -3.88 -4.35
CA TYR A 279 15.51 -2.52 -4.63
C TYR A 279 16.03 -2.39 -6.07
N GLN A 280 16.83 -3.35 -6.50
CA GLN A 280 17.38 -3.41 -7.85
C GLN A 280 16.33 -3.59 -8.96
N ALA A 281 15.12 -4.05 -8.61
CA ALA A 281 14.01 -4.16 -9.57
C ALA A 281 13.63 -2.82 -10.20
N ALA A 282 13.92 -1.69 -9.55
CA ALA A 282 13.66 -0.36 -10.08
C ALA A 282 14.50 -0.04 -11.32
N ASP A 283 15.63 -0.71 -11.52
CA ASP A 283 16.54 -0.54 -12.67
C ASP A 283 16.23 -1.50 -13.81
N LEU A 284 15.45 -2.55 -13.55
CA LEU A 284 15.07 -3.52 -14.55
C LEU A 284 14.07 -2.87 -15.54
N SER A 285 14.39 -2.95 -16.82
CA SER A 285 13.53 -2.49 -17.90
C SER A 285 13.00 -3.70 -18.68
N LEU A 286 11.70 -3.90 -18.66
CA LEU A 286 11.02 -4.94 -19.41
C LEU A 286 10.72 -4.45 -20.82
N SER A 287 10.87 -5.34 -21.82
CA SER A 287 10.51 -5.03 -23.21
C SER A 287 8.98 -4.87 -23.36
N THR A 288 8.55 -4.30 -24.47
CA THR A 288 7.12 -4.24 -24.81
C THR A 288 6.52 -5.64 -24.91
N GLU A 289 7.26 -6.61 -25.45
CA GLU A 289 6.82 -8.02 -25.53
C GLU A 289 6.61 -8.63 -24.16
N ASP A 290 7.53 -8.38 -23.20
CA ASP A 290 7.40 -8.85 -21.82
C ASP A 290 6.15 -8.24 -21.16
N MET A 291 5.96 -6.93 -21.32
CA MET A 291 4.79 -6.22 -20.78
C MET A 291 3.48 -6.76 -21.36
N ASP A 292 3.45 -7.08 -22.67
CA ASP A 292 2.30 -7.68 -23.33
C ASP A 292 2.04 -9.11 -22.87
N MET A 293 3.09 -9.91 -22.64
CA MET A 293 2.95 -11.26 -22.07
C MET A 293 2.36 -11.19 -20.65
N LEU A 294 2.85 -10.29 -19.82
CA LEU A 294 2.34 -10.07 -18.45
C LEU A 294 0.91 -9.51 -18.46
N ALA A 295 0.56 -8.65 -19.44
CA ALA A 295 -0.78 -8.11 -19.59
C ALA A 295 -1.85 -9.17 -19.88
N ARG A 296 -1.47 -10.29 -20.51
CA ARG A 296 -2.36 -11.43 -20.82
C ARG A 296 -2.65 -12.33 -19.63
N LEU A 297 -1.92 -12.17 -18.51
CA LEU A 297 -2.11 -12.96 -17.29
C LEU A 297 -3.29 -12.47 -16.43
N ASP A 298 -3.90 -11.34 -16.78
CA ASP A 298 -5.01 -10.76 -16.02
C ASP A 298 -6.21 -11.71 -16.01
N SER A 299 -6.57 -12.16 -14.85
CA SER A 299 -7.65 -13.13 -14.64
C SER A 299 -8.70 -12.64 -13.63
N GLY A 300 -8.55 -11.39 -13.13
CA GLY A 300 -9.40 -10.86 -12.07
C GLY A 300 -9.19 -11.57 -10.72
N TYR A 301 -8.09 -12.28 -10.53
CA TYR A 301 -7.86 -13.11 -9.36
C TYR A 301 -7.35 -12.29 -8.17
N ARG A 302 -8.25 -11.99 -7.23
CA ARG A 302 -7.99 -11.23 -6.01
C ARG A 302 -7.65 -12.17 -4.84
N TYR A 303 -6.52 -11.94 -4.16
CA TYR A 303 -6.16 -12.63 -2.93
C TYR A 303 -6.84 -12.05 -1.70
N GLU A 304 -6.93 -10.70 -1.62
CA GLU A 304 -7.56 -10.01 -0.49
C GLU A 304 -9.05 -9.79 -0.75
N ARG A 305 -9.88 -10.69 -0.23
CA ARG A 305 -11.34 -10.67 -0.46
C ARG A 305 -12.13 -9.83 0.54
N GLY A 306 -11.49 -9.36 1.61
CA GLY A 306 -12.18 -8.62 2.68
C GLY A 306 -13.15 -9.48 3.48
N SER A 307 -12.90 -10.79 3.60
CA SER A 307 -13.83 -11.75 4.21
C SER A 307 -14.18 -11.44 5.66
N TYR A 308 -13.31 -10.76 6.40
CA TYR A 308 -13.58 -10.32 7.77
C TYR A 308 -14.52 -9.09 7.84
N ILE A 309 -14.82 -8.45 6.70
CA ILE A 309 -15.78 -7.36 6.56
C ILE A 309 -17.12 -7.88 6.00
N THR A 310 -17.05 -8.82 5.06
CA THR A 310 -18.21 -9.37 4.35
C THR A 310 -18.81 -10.60 5.07
N LEU A 311 -18.98 -10.48 6.39
CA LEU A 311 -19.58 -11.53 7.22
C LEU A 311 -21.06 -11.74 6.85
N GLU A 312 -21.63 -12.89 7.20
CA GLU A 312 -23.05 -13.19 6.99
C GLU A 312 -23.93 -12.15 7.68
N GLY A 313 -24.86 -11.56 6.91
CA GLY A 313 -25.73 -10.49 7.38
C GLY A 313 -25.06 -9.15 7.62
N SER A 314 -23.77 -9.00 7.28
CA SER A 314 -23.04 -7.73 7.31
C SER A 314 -23.67 -6.67 6.42
N PRO A 315 -23.55 -5.37 6.75
CA PRO A 315 -23.90 -4.29 5.82
C PRO A 315 -22.97 -4.25 4.59
N TYR A 316 -21.85 -4.94 4.65
CA TYR A 316 -20.90 -5.08 3.54
C TYR A 316 -21.00 -6.46 2.90
N THR A 317 -21.13 -6.47 1.60
CA THR A 317 -21.07 -7.67 0.75
C THR A 317 -19.87 -7.55 -0.19
N ALA A 318 -19.42 -8.64 -0.80
CA ALA A 318 -18.37 -8.56 -1.81
C ALA A 318 -18.74 -7.54 -2.91
N LYS A 319 -20.02 -7.55 -3.34
CA LYS A 319 -20.54 -6.63 -4.35
C LYS A 319 -20.43 -5.15 -3.96
N ASN A 320 -20.81 -4.75 -2.74
CA ASN A 320 -20.79 -3.33 -2.35
C ASN A 320 -19.44 -2.90 -1.75
N LEU A 321 -18.64 -3.84 -1.27
CA LEU A 321 -17.27 -3.55 -0.81
C LEU A 321 -16.37 -3.20 -2.00
N TRP A 322 -16.46 -3.96 -3.09
CA TRP A 322 -15.62 -3.81 -4.27
C TRP A 322 -16.29 -3.07 -5.42
N ASP A 323 -17.64 -2.92 -5.40
CA ASP A 323 -18.49 -2.37 -6.48
C ASP A 323 -18.36 -3.16 -7.80
N GLU A 324 -18.25 -4.49 -7.67
CA GLU A 324 -18.12 -5.47 -8.77
C GLU A 324 -19.40 -6.29 -8.95
#